data_641ee042b787149a8a6edf7d2052f3d1
#
_entry.id   641ee042b787149a8a6edf7d2052f3d1
#
_cell.length_a   1.000
_cell.length_b   1.000
_cell.length_c   1.000
_cell.angle_alpha   90.00
_cell.angle_beta   90.00
_cell.angle_gamma   90.00
#
_symmetry.space_group_name_H-M   'P 1'
#
loop_
_entity.id
_entity.type
_entity.pdbx_description
1 polymer ?
#
loop_
_entity_poly.entity_id
_entity_poly.type
_entity_poly.pdbx_seq_one_letter_code
_entity_poly.pdbx_strand_id
1 'polypeptide(L)'
;MKLFLLAQREQIKNFLVPHAGTGAPGGFGLFGWDMLTVLIETHNSEEALARTLASLIGAAVEGVVREVIVCDRGSTDQTHRVADQAGCHYLAEGGIAAGVRQAKGDWLLLIEPGARLVEGWTEEVLEHAGRMTGPARFSRARADRTPFLARVFSARRALAEGLVVSKAQAAALCKSAGSAEALARGLATKRLAAEIRIAPPV
;
A
#
# COMPACT_ATOMS: atom_id res chain seq x y z
N MET A 1 12.60 -1.53 -22.18
CA MET A 1 12.14 -0.97 -20.91
C MET A 1 11.13 0.17 -21.07
N LYS A 2 11.38 1.18 -21.93
CA LYS A 2 10.40 2.25 -22.21
C LYS A 2 9.04 1.80 -22.78
N LEU A 3 9.01 0.77 -23.62
CA LEU A 3 7.76 0.26 -24.23
C LEU A 3 6.84 -0.46 -23.23
N PHE A 4 7.40 -1.13 -22.23
CA PHE A 4 6.65 -1.81 -21.18
C PHE A 4 5.98 -0.81 -20.23
N LEU A 5 6.67 0.28 -19.91
CA LEU A 5 6.13 1.40 -19.13
C LEU A 5 5.02 2.15 -19.89
N LEU A 6 5.13 2.26 -21.23
CA LEU A 6 4.12 2.91 -22.07
C LEU A 6 2.83 2.08 -22.20
N ALA A 7 2.93 0.76 -22.31
CA ALA A 7 1.76 -0.13 -22.37
C ALA A 7 0.98 -0.17 -21.03
N GLN A 8 1.69 -0.09 -19.91
CA GLN A 8 1.04 0.05 -18.60
C GLN A 8 0.42 1.45 -18.39
N ARG A 9 0.97 2.47 -19.02
CA ARG A 9 0.55 3.86 -18.92
C ARG A 9 -0.91 4.10 -19.36
N GLU A 10 -1.36 3.42 -20.41
CA GLU A 10 -2.73 3.53 -20.91
C GLU A 10 -3.74 2.76 -20.03
N GLN A 11 -3.32 1.66 -19.42
CA GLN A 11 -4.18 0.92 -18.50
C GLN A 11 -4.37 1.63 -17.16
N ILE A 12 -3.34 2.31 -16.67
CA ILE A 12 -3.38 3.03 -15.39
C ILE A 12 -4.22 4.31 -15.50
N LYS A 13 -4.13 5.06 -16.60
CA LYS A 13 -4.87 6.32 -16.81
C LYS A 13 -6.39 6.19 -16.76
N ASN A 14 -6.93 5.07 -17.23
CA ASN A 14 -8.38 4.85 -17.27
C ASN A 14 -8.94 4.32 -15.95
N PHE A 15 -8.11 4.11 -14.96
CA PHE A 15 -8.42 3.21 -13.88
C PHE A 15 -8.78 3.89 -12.54
N LEU A 16 -8.16 5.03 -12.24
CA LEU A 16 -8.38 5.76 -10.99
C LEU A 16 -9.30 6.98 -11.15
N VAL A 17 -9.99 7.12 -12.29
CA VAL A 17 -11.06 8.11 -12.43
C VAL A 17 -12.25 7.63 -11.59
N PRO A 18 -12.78 8.43 -10.64
CA PRO A 18 -13.94 8.03 -9.87
C PRO A 18 -15.13 7.82 -10.80
N HIS A 19 -15.54 6.57 -10.99
CA HIS A 19 -16.80 6.24 -11.64
C HIS A 19 -17.92 6.64 -10.69
N ALA A 20 -18.51 7.80 -10.95
CA ALA A 20 -19.81 8.12 -10.39
C ALA A 20 -20.84 7.12 -10.95
N GLY A 21 -21.29 6.23 -10.12
CA GLY A 21 -22.49 5.43 -10.17
C GLY A 21 -22.98 4.93 -11.52
N THR A 22 -22.73 3.66 -11.82
CA THR A 22 -23.72 2.83 -12.52
C THR A 22 -23.54 1.42 -11.99
N GLY A 23 -24.61 0.89 -11.32
CA GLY A 23 -24.61 -0.43 -10.74
C GLY A 23 -24.40 -1.52 -11.80
N ALA A 24 -23.39 -2.36 -11.56
CA ALA A 24 -23.30 -3.66 -12.20
C ALA A 24 -23.88 -4.71 -11.23
N PRO A 25 -24.81 -5.58 -11.65
CA PRO A 25 -25.35 -6.64 -10.83
C PRO A 25 -24.40 -7.84 -10.86
N GLY A 26 -23.76 -8.15 -9.75
CA GLY A 26 -22.88 -9.33 -9.68
C GLY A 26 -22.19 -9.48 -8.34
N GLY A 27 -22.94 -9.76 -7.29
CA GLY A 27 -22.58 -10.61 -6.18
C GLY A 27 -21.30 -10.36 -5.40
N PHE A 28 -21.26 -9.30 -4.55
CA PHE A 28 -20.59 -9.26 -3.25
C PHE A 28 -21.05 -8.02 -2.43
N GLY A 29 -22.19 -7.47 -2.78
CA GLY A 29 -22.74 -6.24 -2.19
C GLY A 29 -23.58 -6.45 -0.94
N LEU A 30 -23.20 -7.26 0.04
CA LEU A 30 -23.95 -7.42 1.30
C LEU A 30 -23.18 -7.03 2.57
N PHE A 31 -21.94 -6.63 2.44
CA PHE A 31 -21.20 -6.02 3.57
C PHE A 31 -20.68 -4.68 3.08
N GLY A 32 -21.12 -3.59 3.70
CA GLY A 32 -20.66 -2.22 3.44
C GLY A 32 -19.19 -2.06 3.86
N TRP A 33 -18.30 -2.74 3.17
CA TRP A 33 -16.87 -2.63 3.38
C TRP A 33 -16.39 -1.37 2.69
N ASP A 34 -16.21 -0.34 3.46
CA ASP A 34 -15.48 0.83 3.00
C ASP A 34 -14.03 0.42 2.72
N MET A 35 -13.74 0.41 1.46
CA MET A 35 -12.58 -0.08 0.75
C MET A 35 -11.25 0.35 1.36
N LEU A 36 -10.21 -0.41 1.03
CA LEU A 36 -8.85 -0.22 1.49
C LEU A 36 -8.23 1.04 0.85
N THR A 37 -7.64 1.91 1.66
CA THR A 37 -6.74 2.96 1.19
C THR A 37 -5.30 2.50 1.33
N VAL A 38 -4.51 2.57 0.25
CA VAL A 38 -3.08 2.28 0.29
C VAL A 38 -2.30 3.57 0.53
N LEU A 39 -1.39 3.55 1.49
CA LEU A 39 -0.50 4.66 1.83
C LEU A 39 0.94 4.27 1.51
N ILE A 40 1.63 5.10 0.73
CA ILE A 40 3.03 4.89 0.36
C ILE A 40 3.81 6.16 0.69
N GLU A 41 4.74 6.07 1.64
CA GLU A 41 5.65 7.19 1.94
C GLU A 41 6.85 7.11 0.99
N THR A 42 7.16 8.20 0.28
CA THR A 42 8.18 8.22 -0.77
C THR A 42 9.25 9.29 -0.52
N HIS A 43 10.45 9.01 -1.01
CA HIS A 43 11.54 9.98 -1.17
C HIS A 43 12.46 9.47 -2.28
N ASN A 44 12.53 10.19 -3.41
CA ASN A 44 13.30 9.81 -4.59
C ASN A 44 13.08 8.34 -4.99
N SER A 45 11.82 7.98 -5.21
CA SER A 45 11.39 6.58 -5.33
C SER A 45 10.69 6.26 -6.65
N GLU A 46 11.01 6.97 -7.75
CA GLU A 46 10.36 6.87 -9.06
C GLU A 46 10.13 5.42 -9.52
N GLU A 47 11.21 4.66 -9.69
CA GLU A 47 11.10 3.26 -10.16
C GLU A 47 10.49 2.33 -9.13
N ALA A 48 10.80 2.55 -7.84
CA ALA A 48 10.30 1.74 -6.76
C ALA A 48 8.78 1.92 -6.62
N LEU A 49 8.29 3.16 -6.68
CA LEU A 49 6.87 3.46 -6.66
C LEU A 49 6.14 2.81 -7.84
N ALA A 50 6.66 2.92 -9.05
CA ALA A 50 6.07 2.30 -10.24
C ALA A 50 5.90 0.79 -10.09
N ARG A 51 6.90 0.10 -9.50
CA ARG A 51 6.83 -1.35 -9.25
C ARG A 51 5.76 -1.71 -8.22
N THR A 52 5.61 -0.92 -7.18
CA THR A 52 4.58 -1.14 -6.16
C THR A 52 3.19 -0.94 -6.76
N LEU A 53 2.97 0.18 -7.45
CA LEU A 53 1.69 0.49 -8.08
C LEU A 53 1.25 -0.59 -9.07
N ALA A 54 2.19 -1.15 -9.84
CA ALA A 54 1.90 -2.25 -10.75
C ALA A 54 1.31 -3.49 -10.04
N SER A 55 1.71 -3.77 -8.80
CA SER A 55 1.18 -4.90 -8.03
C SER A 55 -0.21 -4.64 -7.43
N LEU A 56 -0.68 -3.40 -7.46
CA LEU A 56 -1.99 -3.01 -6.92
C LEU A 56 -3.09 -2.96 -7.99
N ILE A 57 -2.73 -3.05 -9.28
CA ILE A 57 -3.69 -2.89 -10.40
C ILE A 57 -4.85 -3.88 -10.28
N GLY A 58 -4.58 -5.16 -10.04
CA GLY A 58 -5.63 -6.18 -9.90
C GLY A 58 -6.64 -5.81 -8.81
N ALA A 59 -6.15 -5.48 -7.62
CA ALA A 59 -7.00 -5.13 -6.48
C ALA A 59 -7.80 -3.85 -6.68
N ALA A 60 -7.25 -2.92 -7.45
CA ALA A 60 -7.96 -1.73 -7.81
C ALA A 60 -9.06 -2.05 -8.86
N VAL A 61 -8.83 -2.96 -9.85
CA VAL A 61 -9.85 -3.48 -10.81
C VAL A 61 -10.97 -4.21 -10.07
N GLU A 62 -10.64 -4.97 -9.07
CA GLU A 62 -11.58 -5.69 -8.22
C GLU A 62 -12.36 -4.77 -7.28
N GLY A 63 -11.98 -3.48 -7.19
CA GLY A 63 -12.59 -2.50 -6.31
C GLY A 63 -12.22 -2.68 -4.83
N VAL A 64 -11.25 -3.51 -4.50
CA VAL A 64 -10.74 -3.70 -3.13
C VAL A 64 -9.90 -2.50 -2.70
N VAL A 65 -9.04 -1.99 -3.57
CA VAL A 65 -8.30 -0.74 -3.35
C VAL A 65 -9.11 0.43 -3.89
N ARG A 66 -9.58 1.29 -3.00
CA ARG A 66 -10.35 2.49 -3.32
C ARG A 66 -9.49 3.62 -3.86
N GLU A 67 -8.34 3.80 -3.25
CA GLU A 67 -7.42 4.87 -3.58
C GLU A 67 -6.01 4.55 -3.10
N VAL A 68 -5.04 5.18 -3.74
CA VAL A 68 -3.64 5.17 -3.32
C VAL A 68 -3.24 6.60 -3.00
N ILE A 69 -2.68 6.83 -1.82
CA ILE A 69 -2.16 8.12 -1.39
C ILE A 69 -0.64 8.00 -1.28
N VAL A 70 0.07 8.83 -2.01
CA VAL A 70 1.52 8.94 -1.98
C VAL A 70 1.89 10.12 -1.10
N CYS A 71 2.54 9.85 0.03
CA CYS A 71 3.01 10.85 0.99
C CYS A 71 4.48 11.11 0.72
N ASP A 72 4.78 12.19 0.00
CA ASP A 72 6.14 12.49 -0.40
C ASP A 72 6.93 13.27 0.66
N ARG A 73 8.22 12.99 0.73
CA ARG A 73 9.15 13.61 1.68
C ARG A 73 10.18 14.50 0.97
N GLY A 74 9.73 15.24 -0.03
CA GLY A 74 10.58 16.17 -0.77
C GLY A 74 11.42 15.48 -1.85
N SER A 75 10.81 14.64 -2.67
CA SER A 75 11.48 14.05 -3.83
C SER A 75 11.89 15.11 -4.86
N THR A 76 13.05 14.93 -5.45
CA THR A 76 13.61 15.76 -6.51
C THR A 76 13.63 15.06 -7.87
N ASP A 77 13.30 13.76 -7.89
CA ASP A 77 13.16 12.92 -9.10
C ASP A 77 11.74 13.01 -9.70
N GLN A 78 11.38 12.05 -10.57
CA GLN A 78 10.07 12.02 -11.22
C GLN A 78 8.99 11.29 -10.39
N THR A 79 9.20 11.05 -9.06
CA THR A 79 8.24 10.37 -8.18
C THR A 79 6.84 10.99 -8.28
N HIS A 80 6.72 12.33 -8.28
CA HIS A 80 5.44 13.02 -8.38
C HIS A 80 4.71 12.72 -9.71
N ARG A 81 5.46 12.61 -10.82
CA ARG A 81 4.87 12.28 -12.13
C ARG A 81 4.38 10.85 -12.21
N VAL A 82 5.10 9.92 -11.58
CA VAL A 82 4.66 8.52 -11.48
C VAL A 82 3.35 8.43 -10.71
N ALA A 83 3.26 9.11 -9.57
CA ALA A 83 2.05 9.16 -8.76
C ALA A 83 0.86 9.77 -9.54
N ASP A 84 1.06 10.93 -10.19
CA ASP A 84 0.04 11.62 -10.97
C ASP A 84 -0.46 10.75 -12.16
N GLN A 85 0.47 10.16 -12.92
CA GLN A 85 0.13 9.31 -14.06
C GLN A 85 -0.61 8.02 -13.67
N ALA A 86 -0.39 7.54 -12.45
CA ALA A 86 -1.10 6.40 -11.89
C ALA A 86 -2.44 6.80 -11.25
N GLY A 87 -2.79 8.10 -11.23
CA GLY A 87 -4.02 8.60 -10.60
C GLY A 87 -4.01 8.53 -9.08
N CYS A 88 -2.83 8.51 -8.47
CA CYS A 88 -2.71 8.55 -7.00
C CYS A 88 -2.99 9.96 -6.46
N HIS A 89 -3.47 10.03 -5.22
CA HIS A 89 -3.45 11.29 -4.49
C HIS A 89 -2.04 11.58 -4.01
N TYR A 90 -1.39 12.58 -4.60
CA TYR A 90 -0.03 12.98 -4.22
C TYR A 90 -0.07 14.09 -3.17
N LEU A 91 0.63 13.87 -2.06
CA LEU A 91 0.78 14.82 -0.96
C LEU A 91 2.25 15.20 -0.82
N ALA A 92 2.58 16.43 -1.23
CA ALA A 92 3.95 16.98 -1.10
C ALA A 92 4.29 17.36 0.34
N GLU A 93 3.28 17.56 1.20
CA GLU A 93 3.45 18.04 2.56
C GLU A 93 2.57 17.28 3.56
N GLY A 94 2.94 17.35 4.83
CA GLY A 94 2.17 16.76 5.93
C GLY A 94 2.42 15.27 6.18
N GLY A 95 3.23 14.62 5.35
CA GLY A 95 3.71 13.26 5.52
C GLY A 95 2.60 12.23 5.72
N ILE A 96 2.93 11.11 6.36
CA ILE A 96 2.01 9.98 6.57
C ILE A 96 0.76 10.38 7.38
N ALA A 97 0.88 11.32 8.31
CA ALA A 97 -0.26 11.79 9.12
C ALA A 97 -1.32 12.50 8.26
N ALA A 98 -0.90 13.26 7.25
CA ALA A 98 -1.82 13.86 6.29
C ALA A 98 -2.51 12.79 5.44
N GLY A 99 -1.77 11.78 4.97
CA GLY A 99 -2.32 10.63 4.25
C GLY A 99 -3.38 9.90 5.06
N VAL A 100 -3.11 9.57 6.31
CA VAL A 100 -4.08 8.91 7.20
C VAL A 100 -5.35 9.74 7.39
N ARG A 101 -5.23 11.06 7.54
CA ARG A 101 -6.41 11.94 7.68
C ARG A 101 -7.26 11.97 6.40
N GLN A 102 -6.62 12.02 5.23
CA GLN A 102 -7.30 12.12 3.94
C GLN A 102 -7.84 10.78 3.44
N ALA A 103 -7.32 9.67 3.93
CA ALA A 103 -7.77 8.33 3.56
C ALA A 103 -9.29 8.19 3.71
N LYS A 104 -9.94 7.61 2.70
CA LYS A 104 -11.38 7.40 2.66
C LYS A 104 -11.79 6.01 3.15
N GLY A 105 -10.87 5.04 3.10
CA GLY A 105 -11.13 3.68 3.57
C GLY A 105 -11.03 3.57 5.09
N ASP A 106 -11.80 2.65 5.68
CA ASP A 106 -11.73 2.33 7.10
C ASP A 106 -10.50 1.51 7.46
N TRP A 107 -9.94 0.83 6.47
CA TRP A 107 -8.70 0.10 6.56
C TRP A 107 -7.62 0.72 5.71
N LEU A 108 -6.41 0.72 6.23
CA LEU A 108 -5.21 1.26 5.59
C LEU A 108 -4.20 0.15 5.37
N LEU A 109 -3.60 0.15 4.20
CA LEU A 109 -2.43 -0.64 3.87
C LEU A 109 -1.24 0.28 3.69
N LEU A 110 -0.29 0.23 4.60
CA LEU A 110 0.97 0.95 4.48
C LEU A 110 2.01 -0.01 3.90
N ILE A 111 2.67 0.40 2.81
CA ILE A 111 3.73 -0.38 2.16
C ILE A 111 4.89 0.52 1.74
N GLU A 112 6.10 -0.05 1.70
CA GLU A 112 7.28 0.66 1.20
C GLU A 112 7.29 0.72 -0.33
N PRO A 113 7.79 1.83 -0.94
CA PRO A 113 8.07 1.85 -2.37
C PRO A 113 9.05 0.72 -2.74
N GLY A 114 8.75 -0.03 -3.80
CA GLY A 114 9.48 -1.21 -4.24
C GLY A 114 8.94 -2.53 -3.71
N ALA A 115 8.14 -2.53 -2.66
CA ALA A 115 7.43 -3.72 -2.21
C ALA A 115 6.33 -4.12 -3.21
N ARG A 116 6.10 -5.42 -3.36
CA ARG A 116 5.10 -5.95 -4.31
C ARG A 116 4.26 -7.02 -3.63
N LEU A 117 2.96 -6.84 -3.66
CA LEU A 117 2.03 -7.84 -3.16
C LEU A 117 1.94 -9.02 -4.14
N VAL A 118 1.85 -10.22 -3.60
CA VAL A 118 1.72 -11.46 -4.39
C VAL A 118 0.22 -11.72 -4.60
N GLU A 119 -0.14 -12.25 -5.75
CA GLU A 119 -1.53 -12.60 -6.11
C GLU A 119 -2.25 -13.34 -4.97
N GLY A 120 -3.56 -13.07 -4.80
CA GLY A 120 -4.38 -13.65 -3.72
C GLY A 120 -4.29 -12.89 -2.39
N TRP A 121 -3.61 -11.76 -2.33
CA TRP A 121 -3.49 -10.98 -1.11
C TRP A 121 -4.80 -10.27 -0.70
N THR A 122 -5.66 -9.97 -1.67
CA THR A 122 -6.92 -9.23 -1.47
C THR A 122 -7.88 -9.99 -0.57
N GLU A 123 -8.06 -11.28 -0.82
CA GLU A 123 -8.95 -12.14 -0.06
C GLU A 123 -8.54 -12.22 1.42
N GLU A 124 -7.25 -12.41 1.67
CA GLU A 124 -6.70 -12.48 3.03
C GLU A 124 -6.87 -11.16 3.81
N VAL A 125 -6.68 -10.03 3.13
CA VAL A 125 -6.86 -8.71 3.75
C VAL A 125 -8.33 -8.45 4.04
N LEU A 126 -9.24 -8.77 3.10
CA LEU A 126 -10.68 -8.63 3.29
C LEU A 126 -11.19 -9.53 4.43
N GLU A 127 -10.76 -10.78 4.47
CA GLU A 127 -11.13 -11.69 5.55
C GLU A 127 -10.62 -11.19 6.92
N HIS A 128 -9.39 -10.67 6.96
CA HIS A 128 -8.82 -10.08 8.17
C HIS A 128 -9.60 -8.85 8.63
N ALA A 129 -9.90 -7.94 7.71
CA ALA A 129 -10.67 -6.73 7.99
C ALA A 129 -12.08 -7.07 8.48
N GLY A 130 -12.71 -8.09 7.87
CA GLY A 130 -14.02 -8.58 8.25
C GLY A 130 -14.14 -9.12 9.65
N ARG A 131 -13.07 -9.65 10.17
CA ARG A 131 -13.03 -10.15 11.54
C ARG A 131 -12.73 -9.04 12.57
N MET A 132 -12.54 -7.80 12.13
CA MET A 132 -12.17 -6.65 12.96
C MET A 132 -11.01 -6.96 13.93
N THR A 133 -10.06 -7.75 13.49
CA THR A 133 -8.87 -8.09 14.26
C THR A 133 -7.87 -6.94 14.19
N GLY A 134 -6.97 -6.84 15.15
CA GLY A 134 -5.96 -5.76 15.24
C GLY A 134 -5.02 -5.67 14.03
N PRO A 135 -3.92 -4.93 14.12
CA PRO A 135 -2.99 -4.74 13.00
C PRO A 135 -2.42 -6.06 12.49
N ALA A 136 -2.16 -6.15 11.18
CA ALA A 136 -1.59 -7.33 10.55
C ALA A 136 -0.43 -6.98 9.61
N ARG A 137 0.42 -7.97 9.33
CA ARG A 137 1.53 -7.90 8.37
C ARG A 137 1.51 -9.08 7.44
N PHE A 138 1.99 -8.90 6.23
CA PHE A 138 2.16 -9.96 5.26
C PHE A 138 3.29 -10.93 5.64
N SER A 139 3.24 -12.13 5.11
CA SER A 139 4.35 -13.06 5.11
C SER A 139 5.34 -12.69 4.00
N ARG A 140 6.64 -12.88 4.24
CA ARG A 140 7.63 -12.67 3.18
C ARG A 140 7.52 -13.76 2.13
N ALA A 141 7.52 -13.37 0.87
CA ALA A 141 7.54 -14.31 -0.24
C ALA A 141 8.74 -15.27 -0.12
N ARG A 142 8.53 -16.53 -0.50
CA ARG A 142 9.55 -17.58 -0.36
C ARG A 142 10.85 -17.22 -1.09
N ALA A 143 10.75 -16.55 -2.24
CA ALA A 143 11.91 -16.09 -3.02
C ALA A 143 12.77 -15.04 -2.29
N ASP A 144 12.19 -14.29 -1.35
CA ASP A 144 12.87 -13.22 -0.60
C ASP A 144 13.31 -13.66 0.81
N ARG A 145 13.23 -14.96 1.10
CA ARG A 145 13.69 -15.52 2.38
C ARG A 145 15.21 -15.57 2.40
N THR A 146 15.84 -14.54 2.95
CA THR A 146 17.28 -14.51 3.18
C THR A 146 17.70 -15.57 4.21
N PRO A 147 18.91 -16.17 4.07
CA PRO A 147 19.50 -17.04 5.07
C PRO A 147 19.50 -16.39 6.47
N PHE A 148 19.33 -17.21 7.50
CA PHE A 148 19.19 -16.76 8.91
C PHE A 148 20.29 -15.77 9.31
N LEU A 149 21.53 -16.01 8.93
CA LEU A 149 22.66 -15.13 9.24
C LEU A 149 22.54 -13.73 8.63
N ALA A 150 22.07 -13.61 7.38
CA ALA A 150 21.86 -12.31 6.75
C ALA A 150 20.72 -11.49 7.42
N ARG A 151 19.76 -12.17 8.05
CA ARG A 151 18.67 -11.51 8.81
C ARG A 151 19.13 -10.84 10.08
N VAL A 152 20.20 -11.33 10.71
CA VAL A 152 20.74 -10.79 11.97
C VAL A 152 21.44 -9.46 11.73
N PHE A 153 22.07 -9.28 10.58
CA PHE A 153 22.86 -8.09 10.23
C PHE A 153 22.10 -7.07 9.39
N SER A 154 20.90 -7.38 8.88
CA SER A 154 20.08 -6.40 8.16
C SER A 154 19.28 -5.56 9.14
N ALA A 155 19.34 -4.23 8.99
CA ALA A 155 18.47 -3.33 9.74
C ALA A 155 17.00 -3.77 9.53
N ARG A 156 16.30 -4.09 10.64
CA ARG A 156 14.90 -4.50 10.60
C ARG A 156 14.03 -3.28 10.28
N ARG A 157 13.62 -3.15 9.02
CA ARG A 157 12.61 -2.17 8.63
C ARG A 157 11.25 -2.70 9.11
N ALA A 158 10.59 -1.93 9.98
CA ALA A 158 9.32 -2.34 10.59
C ALA A 158 8.20 -2.44 9.54
N LEU A 159 8.28 -1.66 8.46
CA LEU A 159 7.30 -1.63 7.37
C LEU A 159 7.62 -2.61 6.22
N ALA A 160 8.77 -3.28 6.22
CA ALA A 160 9.18 -4.14 5.11
C ALA A 160 8.17 -5.24 4.73
N GLU A 161 7.39 -5.71 5.70
CA GLU A 161 6.34 -6.71 5.51
C GLU A 161 4.95 -6.07 5.32
N GLY A 162 4.90 -4.77 5.03
CA GLY A 162 3.66 -3.99 4.97
C GLY A 162 2.93 -3.95 6.33
N LEU A 163 1.92 -3.11 6.42
CA LEU A 163 1.08 -2.99 7.61
C LEU A 163 -0.37 -2.77 7.19
N VAL A 164 -1.25 -3.69 7.58
CA VAL A 164 -2.70 -3.53 7.49
C VAL A 164 -3.19 -3.08 8.86
N VAL A 165 -3.90 -1.97 8.93
CA VAL A 165 -4.35 -1.36 10.19
C VAL A 165 -5.64 -0.58 9.98
N SER A 166 -6.52 -0.51 10.98
CA SER A 166 -7.70 0.34 10.88
C SER A 166 -7.31 1.82 10.88
N LYS A 167 -8.05 2.65 10.13
CA LYS A 167 -7.83 4.10 10.08
C LYS A 167 -7.83 4.73 11.47
N ALA A 168 -8.73 4.28 12.36
CA ALA A 168 -8.81 4.78 13.72
C ALA A 168 -7.52 4.52 14.51
N GLN A 169 -6.96 3.30 14.42
CA GLN A 169 -5.68 2.98 15.04
C GLN A 169 -4.52 3.76 14.44
N ALA A 170 -4.44 3.86 13.11
CA ALA A 170 -3.41 4.64 12.44
C ALA A 170 -3.46 6.11 12.85
N ALA A 171 -4.65 6.72 12.95
CA ALA A 171 -4.83 8.09 13.40
C ALA A 171 -4.36 8.30 14.85
N ALA A 172 -4.61 7.32 15.73
CA ALA A 172 -4.11 7.38 17.11
C ALA A 172 -2.57 7.32 17.16
N LEU A 173 -1.96 6.44 16.35
CA LEU A 173 -0.51 6.26 16.29
C LEU A 173 0.21 7.46 15.64
N CYS A 174 -0.41 8.12 14.66
CA CYS A 174 0.16 9.32 14.03
C CYS A 174 0.38 10.50 14.98
N LYS A 175 -0.21 10.48 16.17
CA LYS A 175 0.05 11.52 17.19
C LYS A 175 1.50 11.52 17.68
N SER A 176 2.17 10.37 17.61
CA SER A 176 3.57 10.19 18.05
C SER A 176 4.51 9.74 16.94
N ALA A 177 3.99 9.26 15.81
CA ALA A 177 4.78 8.72 14.70
C ALA A 177 4.94 9.75 13.58
N GLY A 178 6.17 10.12 13.27
CA GLY A 178 6.51 11.06 12.19
C GLY A 178 6.68 10.43 10.81
N SER A 179 6.60 9.09 10.70
CA SER A 179 6.77 8.36 9.43
C SER A 179 6.00 7.05 9.42
N ALA A 180 5.79 6.47 8.23
CA ALA A 180 5.17 5.16 8.08
C ALA A 180 5.95 4.05 8.80
N GLU A 181 7.27 4.11 8.74
CA GLU A 181 8.17 3.19 9.46
C GLU A 181 8.00 3.32 10.99
N ALA A 182 7.92 4.55 11.51
CA ALA A 182 7.71 4.79 12.95
C ALA A 182 6.34 4.29 13.41
N LEU A 183 5.31 4.44 12.57
CA LEU A 183 3.96 3.97 12.82
C LEU A 183 3.89 2.43 12.93
N ALA A 184 4.66 1.73 12.08
CA ALA A 184 4.72 0.26 12.09
C ALA A 184 5.57 -0.30 13.25
N ARG A 185 6.45 0.52 13.85
CA ARG A 185 7.39 0.06 14.87
C ARG A 185 6.69 -0.24 16.19
N GLY A 186 7.03 -1.40 16.77
CA GLY A 186 6.52 -1.78 18.09
C GLY A 186 5.08 -2.28 18.13
N LEU A 187 4.38 -2.34 16.98
CA LEU A 187 3.03 -2.90 16.94
C LEU A 187 3.05 -4.42 17.07
N ALA A 188 2.22 -4.94 17.97
CA ALA A 188 1.84 -6.33 17.94
C ALA A 188 0.93 -6.60 16.74
N THR A 189 1.39 -7.41 15.79
CA THR A 189 0.68 -7.66 14.53
C THR A 189 0.41 -9.14 14.33
N LYS A 190 -0.76 -9.45 13.78
CA LYS A 190 -1.05 -10.78 13.26
C LYS A 190 -0.32 -10.97 11.93
N ARG A 191 0.15 -12.18 11.64
CA ARG A 191 0.74 -12.50 10.35
C ARG A 191 -0.33 -13.08 9.42
N LEU A 192 -0.47 -12.46 8.24
CA LEU A 192 -1.34 -12.95 7.18
C LEU A 192 -0.63 -14.09 6.41
N ALA A 193 -1.42 -14.99 5.83
CA ALA A 193 -0.90 -16.00 4.90
C ALA A 193 -0.47 -15.38 3.57
N ALA A 194 -1.12 -14.29 3.16
CA ALA A 194 -0.75 -13.53 1.97
C ALA A 194 0.72 -13.08 2.00
N GLU A 195 1.36 -13.18 0.84
CA GLU A 195 2.79 -12.92 0.71
C GLU A 195 3.08 -11.53 0.12
N ILE A 196 4.19 -10.95 0.56
CA ILE A 196 4.75 -9.71 0.01
C ILE A 196 6.22 -9.93 -0.37
N ARG A 197 6.62 -9.46 -1.55
CA ARG A 197 8.01 -9.30 -1.92
C ARG A 197 8.51 -7.98 -1.37
N ILE A 198 9.52 -8.04 -0.51
CA ILE A 198 10.04 -6.85 0.15
C ILE A 198 10.80 -5.95 -0.82
N ALA A 199 10.76 -4.64 -0.56
CA ALA A 199 11.58 -3.69 -1.28
C ALA A 199 13.07 -4.01 -1.09
N PRO A 200 13.92 -3.90 -2.14
CA PRO A 200 15.35 -3.97 -1.98
C PRO A 200 15.83 -2.95 -0.93
N PRO A 201 16.91 -3.23 -0.21
CA PRO A 201 17.54 -2.19 0.62
C PRO A 201 18.02 -1.05 -0.29
N VAL A 202 17.79 0.18 0.13
CA VAL A 202 18.31 1.40 -0.49
C VAL A 202 19.72 1.64 -0.01
#